data_5a58f3f454cfde19596cf06b213e42c5
#
_entry.id   5a58f3f454cfde19596cf06b213e42c5
#
_cell.length_a   1.000
_cell.length_b   1.000
_cell.length_c   1.000
_cell.angle_alpha   90.00
_cell.angle_beta   90.00
_cell.angle_gamma   90.00
#
_symmetry.space_group_name_H-M   'P 1'
#
loop_
_entity.id
_entity.type
_entity.pdbx_description
1 polymer ?
#
loop_
_entity_poly.entity_id
_entity_poly.type
_entity_poly.pdbx_seq_one_letter_code
_entity_poly.pdbx_strand_id
1 'polypeptide(L)'
;LVAAGSTVTEGQLLVTGIYETRDQRTYMTHSLGTVEARTWYELSVSVPLEVTEKSGEKQERTAISIDFGKKRIKLWARGSICAANCDKITYYHPLSLPVGLRLPVTLVKETVTAYEGQTLRRSREEAQKEGENLLLQQLKAQLDESSTITETKFSAAVEGDFLLVVLQAECLEQIGRPVQVQQAEESN
;
A
#
# COMPACT_ATOMS: atom_id res chain seq x y z
N LEU A 1 7.22 -5.81 35.09
CA LEU A 1 5.86 -5.24 35.09
C LEU A 1 5.95 -3.74 34.85
N VAL A 2 5.07 -3.23 34.02
CA VAL A 2 5.02 -1.81 33.68
C VAL A 2 4.09 -1.06 34.64
N ALA A 3 4.40 0.22 34.87
CA ALA A 3 3.55 1.16 35.61
C ALA A 3 3.13 2.31 34.69
N ALA A 4 2.08 3.02 35.04
CA ALA A 4 1.67 4.20 34.32
C ALA A 4 2.83 5.23 34.26
N GLY A 5 3.13 5.72 33.08
CA GLY A 5 4.27 6.61 32.79
C GLY A 5 5.58 5.91 32.44
N SER A 6 5.63 4.58 32.42
CA SER A 6 6.80 3.84 31.95
C SER A 6 6.92 3.86 30.43
N THR A 7 8.14 3.94 29.92
CA THR A 7 8.44 3.68 28.51
C THR A 7 8.54 2.20 28.29
N VAL A 8 7.97 1.69 27.19
CA VAL A 8 7.97 0.28 26.82
C VAL A 8 8.52 0.10 25.40
N THR A 9 9.02 -1.11 25.12
CA THR A 9 9.53 -1.49 23.81
C THR A 9 8.75 -2.66 23.25
N GLU A 10 8.80 -2.85 21.95
CA GLU A 10 8.17 -3.98 21.28
C GLU A 10 8.70 -5.31 21.85
N GLY A 11 7.78 -6.27 22.08
CA GLY A 11 8.11 -7.56 22.68
C GLY A 11 8.28 -7.56 24.20
N GLN A 12 8.17 -6.41 24.88
CA GLN A 12 8.25 -6.33 26.33
C GLN A 12 7.03 -6.94 27.00
N LEU A 13 7.25 -7.73 28.06
CA LEU A 13 6.16 -8.26 28.89
C LEU A 13 5.54 -7.12 29.71
N LEU A 14 4.27 -6.82 29.46
CA LEU A 14 3.56 -5.73 30.10
C LEU A 14 2.85 -6.18 31.39
N VAL A 15 2.16 -7.32 31.33
CA VAL A 15 1.40 -7.89 32.44
C VAL A 15 1.74 -9.37 32.52
N THR A 16 2.01 -9.87 33.72
CA THR A 16 2.28 -11.30 33.95
C THR A 16 1.23 -11.91 34.90
N GLY A 17 0.88 -13.15 34.61
CA GLY A 17 0.10 -13.99 35.52
C GLY A 17 0.98 -14.87 36.43
N ILE A 18 2.30 -14.71 36.40
CA ILE A 18 3.22 -15.45 37.23
C ILE A 18 3.57 -14.58 38.43
N TYR A 19 3.34 -15.12 39.64
CA TYR A 19 3.72 -14.46 40.90
C TYR A 19 4.30 -15.44 41.89
N GLU A 20 5.25 -14.98 42.67
CA GLU A 20 5.85 -15.71 43.77
C GLU A 20 5.24 -15.28 45.10
N THR A 21 4.92 -16.27 45.94
CA THR A 21 4.51 -16.08 47.34
C THR A 21 5.72 -16.01 48.28
N ARG A 22 5.51 -15.50 49.50
CA ARG A 22 6.57 -15.39 50.51
C ARG A 22 7.24 -16.76 50.84
N ASP A 23 6.56 -17.85 50.57
CA ASP A 23 7.06 -19.23 50.78
C ASP A 23 7.83 -19.76 49.56
N GLN A 24 8.28 -18.87 48.64
CA GLN A 24 9.02 -19.21 47.42
C GLN A 24 8.28 -20.19 46.50
N ARG A 25 6.96 -20.18 46.53
CA ARG A 25 6.13 -20.94 45.59
C ARG A 25 5.70 -20.05 44.45
N THR A 26 5.92 -20.52 43.21
CA THR A 26 5.48 -19.87 42.01
C THR A 26 4.08 -20.32 41.62
N TYR A 27 3.20 -19.38 41.42
CA TYR A 27 1.85 -19.63 40.95
C TYR A 27 1.66 -19.03 39.56
N MET A 28 0.93 -19.75 38.72
CA MET A 28 0.54 -19.28 37.40
C MET A 28 -0.96 -19.09 37.36
N THR A 29 -1.40 -17.92 36.96
CA THR A 29 -2.81 -17.59 36.78
C THR A 29 -2.99 -16.80 35.47
N HIS A 30 -4.22 -16.78 35.00
CA HIS A 30 -4.53 -15.93 33.85
C HIS A 30 -4.49 -14.46 34.27
N SER A 31 -3.79 -13.65 33.51
CA SER A 31 -3.82 -12.21 33.63
C SER A 31 -4.52 -11.62 32.44
N LEU A 32 -5.38 -10.66 32.66
CA LEU A 32 -6.07 -9.88 31.63
C LEU A 32 -5.92 -8.39 31.98
N GLY A 33 -5.56 -7.60 30.99
CA GLY A 33 -5.44 -6.16 31.16
C GLY A 33 -5.39 -5.44 29.82
N THR A 34 -5.86 -4.20 29.82
CA THR A 34 -5.73 -3.27 28.70
C THR A 34 -4.57 -2.34 29.00
N VAL A 35 -3.65 -2.19 28.09
CA VAL A 35 -2.51 -1.27 28.20
C VAL A 35 -2.56 -0.31 27.05
N GLU A 36 -2.80 0.96 27.33
CA GLU A 36 -2.77 2.06 26.37
C GLU A 36 -1.43 2.79 26.47
N ALA A 37 -0.83 3.09 25.32
CA ALA A 37 0.40 3.86 25.26
C ALA A 37 0.32 4.96 24.23
N ARG A 38 1.16 5.98 24.42
CA ARG A 38 1.44 6.96 23.37
C ARG A 38 2.49 6.40 22.44
N THR A 39 2.20 6.44 21.17
CA THR A 39 3.07 6.03 20.08
C THR A 39 3.34 7.21 19.16
N TRP A 40 4.52 7.24 18.56
CA TRP A 40 4.93 8.30 17.64
C TRP A 40 5.19 7.73 16.27
N TYR A 41 4.60 8.35 15.27
CA TYR A 41 4.78 8.02 13.87
C TYR A 41 5.46 9.16 13.13
N GLU A 42 6.42 8.83 12.31
CA GLU A 42 7.02 9.73 11.36
C GLU A 42 6.88 9.14 9.97
N LEU A 43 6.09 9.79 9.14
CA LEU A 43 5.81 9.36 7.77
C LEU A 43 6.22 10.47 6.81
N SER A 44 6.70 10.09 5.63
CA SER A 44 7.08 11.05 4.60
C SER A 44 6.60 10.62 3.24
N VAL A 45 6.28 11.59 2.38
CA VAL A 45 5.90 11.39 0.98
C VAL A 45 6.51 12.47 0.12
N SER A 46 6.99 12.07 -1.07
CA SER A 46 7.47 13.01 -2.08
C SER A 46 6.40 13.19 -3.15
N VAL A 47 5.88 14.41 -3.28
CA VAL A 47 4.86 14.78 -4.25
C VAL A 47 5.51 15.54 -5.40
N PRO A 48 5.37 15.09 -6.67
CA PRO A 48 5.94 15.80 -7.80
C PRO A 48 5.24 17.13 -8.03
N LEU A 49 6.03 18.18 -8.26
CA LEU A 49 5.53 19.51 -8.63
C LEU A 49 5.19 19.62 -10.13
N GLU A 50 5.76 18.74 -10.96
CA GLU A 50 5.42 18.63 -12.37
C GLU A 50 4.74 17.28 -12.62
N VAL A 51 3.54 17.31 -13.17
CA VAL A 51 2.77 16.12 -13.51
C VAL A 51 2.40 16.18 -14.98
N THR A 52 2.67 15.09 -15.68
CA THR A 52 2.21 14.95 -17.06
C THR A 52 0.81 14.37 -17.05
N GLU A 53 -0.18 15.20 -17.33
CA GLU A 53 -1.56 14.73 -17.50
C GLU A 53 -1.81 14.33 -18.95
N LYS A 54 -2.64 13.31 -19.11
CA LYS A 54 -3.12 12.86 -20.41
C LYS A 54 -4.16 13.87 -20.90
N SER A 55 -3.75 14.76 -21.78
CA SER A 55 -4.57 15.83 -22.37
C SER A 55 -4.75 15.61 -23.86
N GLY A 56 -5.72 16.30 -24.45
CA GLY A 56 -5.92 16.29 -25.87
C GLY A 56 -6.79 15.17 -26.43
N GLU A 57 -6.87 15.13 -27.75
CA GLU A 57 -7.68 14.18 -28.49
C GLU A 57 -7.06 12.79 -28.47
N LYS A 58 -7.78 11.81 -27.95
CA LYS A 58 -7.33 10.43 -27.91
C LYS A 58 -7.33 9.85 -29.33
N GLN A 59 -6.16 9.52 -29.84
CA GLN A 59 -6.04 8.78 -31.09
C GLN A 59 -5.96 7.29 -30.78
N GLU A 60 -6.94 6.55 -31.29
CA GLU A 60 -7.02 5.11 -31.04
C GLU A 60 -6.68 4.33 -32.32
N ARG A 61 -5.78 3.37 -32.19
CA ARG A 61 -5.45 2.41 -33.23
C ARG A 61 -5.79 1.02 -32.77
N THR A 62 -6.59 0.32 -33.56
CA THR A 62 -6.86 -1.12 -33.33
C THR A 62 -6.16 -1.96 -34.39
N ALA A 63 -5.51 -3.02 -33.96
CA ALA A 63 -4.94 -4.05 -34.83
C ALA A 63 -5.43 -5.43 -34.42
N ILE A 64 -5.73 -6.26 -35.38
CA ILE A 64 -6.16 -7.63 -35.19
C ILE A 64 -5.14 -8.56 -35.85
N SER A 65 -4.68 -9.53 -35.09
CA SER A 65 -3.71 -10.54 -35.52
C SER A 65 -4.17 -11.93 -35.10
N ILE A 66 -3.71 -12.95 -35.79
CA ILE A 66 -3.88 -14.35 -35.39
C ILE A 66 -2.50 -14.89 -35.06
N ASP A 67 -2.39 -15.53 -33.89
CA ASP A 67 -1.24 -16.31 -33.50
C ASP A 67 -1.52 -17.78 -33.81
N PHE A 68 -0.67 -18.37 -34.62
CA PHE A 68 -0.68 -19.79 -34.97
C PHE A 68 0.65 -20.41 -34.52
N GLY A 69 0.64 -21.05 -33.37
CA GLY A 69 1.84 -21.57 -32.74
C GLY A 69 2.86 -20.45 -32.47
N LYS A 70 4.00 -20.49 -33.16
CA LYS A 70 5.07 -19.47 -33.04
C LYS A 70 4.98 -18.32 -34.05
N LYS A 71 4.00 -18.35 -34.97
CA LYS A 71 3.85 -17.35 -36.03
C LYS A 71 2.67 -16.45 -35.77
N ARG A 72 2.90 -15.12 -35.88
CA ARG A 72 1.84 -14.09 -35.82
C ARG A 72 1.55 -13.58 -37.23
N ILE A 73 0.28 -13.64 -37.62
CA ILE A 73 -0.21 -13.14 -38.90
C ILE A 73 -1.08 -11.91 -38.58
N LYS A 74 -0.69 -10.74 -39.12
CA LYS A 74 -1.50 -9.53 -39.01
C LYS A 74 -2.63 -9.59 -40.02
N LEU A 75 -3.88 -9.55 -39.56
CA LEU A 75 -5.06 -9.55 -40.41
C LEU A 75 -5.49 -8.17 -40.84
N TRP A 76 -5.49 -7.24 -39.88
CA TRP A 76 -6.02 -5.92 -40.08
C TRP A 76 -5.41 -4.94 -39.09
N ALA A 77 -5.19 -3.71 -39.57
CA ALA A 77 -4.78 -2.61 -38.70
C ALA A 77 -5.31 -1.30 -39.29
N ARG A 78 -5.94 -0.49 -38.43
CA ARG A 78 -6.44 0.84 -38.81
C ARG A 78 -5.70 1.93 -38.03
N GLY A 79 -5.25 2.94 -38.73
CA GLY A 79 -4.56 4.10 -38.15
C GLY A 79 -3.05 3.90 -38.02
N SER A 80 -2.34 5.00 -37.99
CA SER A 80 -0.92 5.08 -37.66
C SER A 80 -0.78 5.98 -36.44
N ILE A 81 -0.08 5.49 -35.41
CA ILE A 81 0.22 6.27 -34.22
C ILE A 81 1.72 6.46 -34.16
N CYS A 82 2.14 7.71 -34.20
CA CYS A 82 3.51 8.16 -34.02
C CYS A 82 3.60 9.08 -32.80
N ALA A 83 3.00 8.70 -31.67
CA ALA A 83 3.09 9.48 -30.44
C ALA A 83 4.08 8.82 -29.47
N ALA A 84 4.83 9.65 -28.75
CA ALA A 84 5.78 9.19 -27.74
C ALA A 84 5.07 8.56 -26.53
N ASN A 85 3.85 9.04 -26.25
CA ASN A 85 3.04 8.59 -25.12
C ASN A 85 1.85 7.79 -25.63
N CYS A 86 1.86 6.48 -25.38
CA CYS A 86 0.76 5.61 -25.77
C CYS A 86 0.57 4.47 -24.76
N ASP A 87 -0.69 4.14 -24.50
CA ASP A 87 -1.07 2.96 -23.76
C ASP A 87 -1.40 1.82 -24.74
N LYS A 88 -0.89 0.64 -24.50
CA LYS A 88 -1.16 -0.55 -25.31
C LYS A 88 -1.88 -1.59 -24.47
N ILE A 89 -3.07 -1.96 -24.92
CA ILE A 89 -3.86 -3.05 -24.33
C ILE A 89 -3.95 -4.17 -25.34
N THR A 90 -3.59 -5.39 -24.93
CA THR A 90 -3.63 -6.57 -25.79
C THR A 90 -4.57 -7.60 -25.18
N TYR A 91 -5.56 -8.01 -25.97
CA TYR A 91 -6.50 -9.07 -25.62
C TYR A 91 -6.19 -10.32 -26.40
N TYR A 92 -6.14 -11.46 -25.73
CA TYR A 92 -5.91 -12.78 -26.31
C TYR A 92 -7.18 -13.61 -26.19
N HIS A 93 -7.73 -14.02 -27.34
CA HIS A 93 -8.90 -14.87 -27.40
C HIS A 93 -8.53 -16.22 -28.05
N PRO A 94 -8.28 -17.26 -27.25
CA PRO A 94 -8.04 -18.60 -27.79
C PRO A 94 -9.30 -19.10 -28.48
N LEU A 95 -9.16 -19.65 -29.70
CA LEU A 95 -10.27 -20.18 -30.43
C LEU A 95 -10.50 -21.65 -30.04
N SER A 96 -11.73 -21.98 -29.70
CA SER A 96 -12.19 -23.33 -29.42
C SER A 96 -13.43 -23.65 -30.25
N LEU A 97 -13.52 -24.88 -30.72
CA LEU A 97 -14.72 -25.38 -31.43
C LEU A 97 -15.80 -25.77 -30.41
N PRO A 98 -17.10 -25.72 -30.80
CA PRO A 98 -18.21 -26.08 -29.90
C PRO A 98 -18.12 -27.51 -29.33
N VAL A 99 -17.33 -28.39 -29.95
CA VAL A 99 -17.10 -29.80 -29.55
C VAL A 99 -16.04 -29.89 -28.42
N GLY A 100 -15.57 -28.76 -27.84
CA GLY A 100 -14.54 -28.75 -26.79
C GLY A 100 -13.10 -28.86 -27.28
N LEU A 101 -12.88 -28.96 -28.61
CA LEU A 101 -11.54 -29.01 -29.17
C LEU A 101 -10.91 -27.61 -29.21
N ARG A 102 -9.80 -27.43 -28.50
CA ARG A 102 -8.99 -26.19 -28.55
C ARG A 102 -8.13 -26.18 -29.78
N LEU A 103 -8.27 -25.16 -30.59
CA LEU A 103 -7.42 -24.95 -31.76
C LEU A 103 -6.09 -24.30 -31.31
N PRO A 104 -4.95 -24.61 -31.95
CA PRO A 104 -3.68 -23.91 -31.66
C PRO A 104 -3.64 -22.54 -32.33
N VAL A 105 -4.75 -21.80 -32.21
CA VAL A 105 -4.98 -20.49 -32.82
C VAL A 105 -5.53 -19.52 -31.77
N THR A 106 -4.91 -18.38 -31.67
CA THR A 106 -5.35 -17.31 -30.77
C THR A 106 -5.59 -16.02 -31.56
N LEU A 107 -6.78 -15.47 -31.43
CA LEU A 107 -7.06 -14.13 -31.96
C LEU A 107 -6.49 -13.09 -31.00
N VAL A 108 -5.69 -12.18 -31.52
CA VAL A 108 -5.05 -11.11 -30.75
C VAL A 108 -5.59 -9.77 -31.22
N LYS A 109 -6.25 -9.05 -30.31
CA LYS A 109 -6.71 -7.68 -30.53
C LYS A 109 -5.79 -6.73 -29.74
N GLU A 110 -5.07 -5.88 -30.46
CA GLU A 110 -4.24 -4.83 -29.87
C GLU A 110 -4.93 -3.49 -30.07
N THR A 111 -5.13 -2.77 -28.96
CA THR A 111 -5.62 -1.40 -28.97
C THR A 111 -4.52 -0.51 -28.42
N VAL A 112 -4.07 0.45 -29.23
CA VAL A 112 -3.08 1.45 -28.82
C VAL A 112 -3.78 2.80 -28.79
N THR A 113 -3.79 3.44 -27.64
CA THR A 113 -4.35 4.77 -27.44
C THR A 113 -3.20 5.75 -27.23
N ALA A 114 -3.01 6.65 -28.18
CA ALA A 114 -2.08 7.76 -28.04
C ALA A 114 -2.76 8.96 -27.42
N TYR A 115 -2.02 9.69 -26.61
CA TYR A 115 -2.47 10.94 -25.99
C TYR A 115 -1.36 11.98 -26.03
N GLU A 116 -1.76 13.23 -26.04
CA GLU A 116 -0.83 14.33 -25.84
C GLU A 116 -0.58 14.46 -24.34
N GLY A 117 0.69 14.45 -23.94
CA GLY A 117 1.08 14.74 -22.58
C GLY A 117 1.18 16.25 -22.39
N GLN A 118 0.36 16.83 -21.54
CA GLN A 118 0.52 18.19 -21.10
C GLN A 118 1.18 18.18 -19.72
N THR A 119 2.35 18.81 -19.63
CA THR A 119 3.03 18.99 -18.35
C THR A 119 2.37 20.15 -17.62
N LEU A 120 1.72 19.84 -16.51
CA LEU A 120 1.13 20.81 -15.61
C LEU A 120 2.05 20.99 -14.39
N ARG A 121 2.36 22.24 -14.06
CA ARG A 121 3.02 22.58 -12.80
C ARG A 121 1.96 22.78 -11.74
N ARG A 122 2.05 21.99 -10.69
CA ARG A 122 1.23 22.17 -9.49
C ARG A 122 1.80 23.26 -8.61
N SER A 123 0.91 24.01 -7.97
CA SER A 123 1.35 24.95 -6.95
C SER A 123 1.89 24.18 -5.73
N ARG A 124 2.79 24.81 -4.97
CA ARG A 124 3.31 24.23 -3.73
C ARG A 124 2.20 23.89 -2.74
N GLU A 125 1.18 24.75 -2.66
CA GLU A 125 0.05 24.57 -1.76
C GLU A 125 -0.81 23.35 -2.13
N GLU A 126 -1.05 23.13 -3.42
CA GLU A 126 -1.78 21.93 -3.91
C GLU A 126 -0.99 20.65 -3.65
N ALA A 127 0.31 20.65 -3.95
CA ALA A 127 1.18 19.49 -3.70
C ALA A 127 1.28 19.18 -2.19
N GLN A 128 1.38 20.20 -1.34
CA GLN A 128 1.41 20.04 0.11
C GLN A 128 0.11 19.41 0.61
N LYS A 129 -1.03 19.93 0.19
CA LYS A 129 -2.35 19.43 0.60
C LYS A 129 -2.58 17.99 0.15
N GLU A 130 -2.13 17.63 -1.05
CA GLU A 130 -2.16 16.25 -1.54
C GLU A 130 -1.28 15.34 -0.67
N GLY A 131 -0.04 15.77 -0.39
CA GLY A 131 0.88 15.03 0.49
C GLY A 131 0.33 14.83 1.90
N GLU A 132 -0.25 15.86 2.51
CA GLU A 132 -0.89 15.79 3.82
C GLU A 132 -2.04 14.77 3.84
N ASN A 133 -2.89 14.78 2.80
CA ASN A 133 -3.98 13.81 2.67
C ASN A 133 -3.49 12.36 2.52
N LEU A 134 -2.45 12.15 1.70
CA LEU A 134 -1.86 10.83 1.51
C LEU A 134 -1.25 10.29 2.82
N LEU A 135 -0.52 11.14 3.54
CA LEU A 135 0.08 10.78 4.83
C LEU A 135 -0.97 10.46 5.90
N LEU A 136 -2.06 11.23 5.96
CA LEU A 136 -3.16 10.93 6.87
C LEU A 136 -3.87 9.62 6.54
N GLN A 137 -4.05 9.31 5.25
CA GLN A 137 -4.60 8.02 4.82
C GLN A 137 -3.66 6.87 5.19
N GLN A 138 -2.37 7.04 4.97
CA GLN A 138 -1.36 6.04 5.31
C GLN A 138 -1.29 5.80 6.82
N LEU A 139 -1.32 6.87 7.63
CA LEU A 139 -1.37 6.77 9.09
C LEU A 139 -2.60 6.01 9.55
N LYS A 140 -3.78 6.37 9.06
CA LYS A 140 -5.04 5.69 9.40
C LYS A 140 -5.07 4.22 8.99
N ALA A 141 -4.38 3.85 7.92
CA ALA A 141 -4.28 2.45 7.49
C ALA A 141 -3.34 1.62 8.37
N GLN A 142 -2.42 2.26 9.11
CA GLN A 142 -1.51 1.59 10.05
C GLN A 142 -2.08 1.48 11.47
N LEU A 143 -3.01 2.36 11.81
CA LEU A 143 -3.64 2.40 13.12
C LEU A 143 -4.80 1.39 13.22
N ASP A 144 -4.94 0.78 14.39
CA ASP A 144 -6.11 -0.04 14.69
C ASP A 144 -7.36 0.85 14.87
N GLU A 145 -8.56 0.28 14.71
CA GLU A 145 -9.84 1.00 14.84
C GLU A 145 -10.05 1.68 16.20
N SER A 146 -9.40 1.14 17.24
CA SER A 146 -9.46 1.68 18.62
C SER A 146 -8.47 2.82 18.88
N SER A 147 -7.56 3.08 17.94
CA SER A 147 -6.51 4.06 18.12
C SER A 147 -7.02 5.48 17.89
N THR A 148 -6.47 6.42 18.65
CA THR A 148 -6.84 7.85 18.56
C THR A 148 -5.61 8.68 18.23
N ILE A 149 -5.70 9.51 17.19
CA ILE A 149 -4.67 10.49 16.86
C ILE A 149 -4.82 11.69 17.79
N THR A 150 -3.79 11.96 18.59
CA THR A 150 -3.80 13.05 19.60
C THR A 150 -3.24 14.34 19.03
N GLU A 151 -2.13 14.26 18.29
CA GLU A 151 -1.48 15.43 17.69
C GLU A 151 -0.90 15.09 16.33
N THR A 152 -0.95 16.04 15.39
CA THR A 152 -0.31 15.93 14.08
C THR A 152 0.44 17.21 13.76
N LYS A 153 1.67 17.06 13.26
CA LYS A 153 2.51 18.17 12.78
C LYS A 153 2.97 17.86 11.37
N PHE A 154 2.77 18.80 10.48
CA PHE A 154 3.25 18.69 9.09
C PHE A 154 4.40 19.67 8.86
N SER A 155 5.37 19.21 8.11
CA SER A 155 6.42 20.05 7.53
C SER A 155 6.59 19.72 6.07
N ALA A 156 6.93 20.73 5.26
CA ALA A 156 7.12 20.56 3.82
C ALA A 156 8.36 21.32 3.34
N ALA A 157 9.21 20.63 2.58
CA ALA A 157 10.41 21.16 1.98
C ALA A 157 10.46 20.84 0.49
N VAL A 158 10.92 21.80 -0.33
CA VAL A 158 11.09 21.58 -1.78
C VAL A 158 12.46 20.97 -2.01
N GLU A 159 12.49 19.82 -2.68
CA GLU A 159 13.69 19.09 -3.08
C GLU A 159 13.68 18.88 -4.61
N GLY A 160 14.34 19.78 -5.34
CA GLY A 160 14.31 19.75 -6.81
C GLY A 160 12.91 19.88 -7.37
N ASP A 161 12.45 18.90 -8.12
CA ASP A 161 11.13 18.86 -8.76
C ASP A 161 10.04 18.21 -7.89
N PHE A 162 10.35 17.92 -6.63
CA PHE A 162 9.43 17.31 -5.69
C PHE A 162 9.24 18.19 -4.45
N LEU A 163 8.07 18.04 -3.82
CA LEU A 163 7.79 18.55 -2.49
C LEU A 163 7.82 17.36 -1.52
N LEU A 164 8.80 17.33 -0.62
CA LEU A 164 8.86 16.38 0.48
C LEU A 164 7.93 16.88 1.59
N VAL A 165 6.90 16.11 1.91
CA VAL A 165 6.00 16.36 3.05
C VAL A 165 6.27 15.31 4.11
N VAL A 166 6.44 15.76 5.35
CA VAL A 166 6.67 14.90 6.53
C VAL A 166 5.55 15.13 7.52
N LEU A 167 4.97 14.04 8.00
CA LEU A 167 3.99 14.01 9.08
C LEU A 167 4.66 13.43 10.32
N GLN A 168 4.58 14.14 11.42
CA GLN A 168 4.85 13.62 12.76
C GLN A 168 3.50 13.56 13.51
N ALA A 169 3.15 12.37 13.99
CA ALA A 169 1.90 12.13 14.68
C ALA A 169 2.14 11.48 16.04
N GLU A 170 1.38 11.93 17.05
CA GLU A 170 1.25 11.26 18.32
C GLU A 170 -0.11 10.56 18.38
N CYS A 171 -0.11 9.28 18.70
CA CYS A 171 -1.31 8.46 18.78
C CYS A 171 -1.42 7.81 20.15
N LEU A 172 -2.64 7.51 20.57
CA LEU A 172 -2.95 6.70 21.73
C LEU A 172 -3.47 5.35 21.24
N GLU A 173 -2.79 4.29 21.58
CA GLU A 173 -3.07 2.96 21.08
C GLU A 173 -3.10 1.90 22.17
N GLN A 174 -3.92 0.89 22.00
CA GLN A 174 -3.88 -0.32 22.81
C GLN A 174 -2.75 -1.21 22.33
N ILE A 175 -1.66 -1.27 23.09
CA ILE A 175 -0.44 -2.01 22.72
C ILE A 175 -0.38 -3.43 23.30
N GLY A 176 -1.28 -3.78 24.22
CA GLY A 176 -1.31 -5.10 24.86
C GLY A 176 -1.81 -6.18 23.91
N ARG A 177 -1.00 -7.21 23.68
CA ARG A 177 -1.41 -8.42 22.95
C ARG A 177 -1.36 -9.62 23.88
N PRO A 178 -2.41 -10.48 23.91
CA PRO A 178 -2.40 -11.69 24.73
C PRO A 178 -1.39 -12.69 24.18
N VAL A 179 -0.55 -13.23 25.07
CA VAL A 179 0.40 -14.30 24.74
C VAL A 179 0.10 -15.49 25.63
N GLN A 180 0.02 -16.68 25.04
CA GLN A 180 -0.11 -17.92 25.78
C GLN A 180 1.27 -18.36 26.29
N VAL A 181 1.41 -18.47 27.62
CA VAL A 181 2.59 -19.05 28.22
C VAL A 181 2.39 -20.57 28.26
N GLN A 182 3.15 -21.31 27.45
CA GLN A 182 3.18 -22.77 27.54
C GLN A 182 4.04 -23.18 28.73
N GLN A 183 3.52 -24.05 29.60
CA GLN A 183 4.33 -24.73 30.59
C GLN A 183 5.31 -25.65 29.81
N ALA A 184 6.61 -25.50 30.04
CA ALA A 184 7.55 -26.52 29.63
C ALA A 184 7.19 -27.79 30.41
N GLU A 185 6.72 -28.84 29.71
CA GLU A 185 6.61 -30.17 30.30
C GLU A 185 8.01 -30.55 30.74
N GLU A 186 8.22 -30.61 32.05
CA GLU A 186 9.37 -31.32 32.63
C GLU A 186 9.28 -32.77 32.18
N SER A 187 10.03 -33.16 31.19
CA SER A 187 10.23 -34.56 30.84
C SER A 187 11.04 -35.22 31.94
N ASN A 188 10.36 -36.03 32.65
CA ASN A 188 10.85 -36.94 33.71
C ASN A 188 11.70 -38.07 33.10
#